data_b98ea905a4001de7a6654a4e4fbb6437
#
_entry.id   b98ea905a4001de7a6654a4e4fbb6437
#
_cell.length_a   1.000
_cell.length_b   1.000
_cell.length_c   1.000
_cell.angle_alpha   90.00
_cell.angle_beta   90.00
_cell.angle_gamma   90.00
#
_symmetry.space_group_name_H-M   'P 1'
#
loop_
_entity.id
_entity.type
_entity.pdbx_description
1 polymer ?
#
loop_
_entity_poly.entity_id
_entity_poly.type
_entity_poly.pdbx_seq_one_letter_code
_entity_poly.pdbx_strand_id
1 'polypeptide(L)'
;MSKRWAAGVQQLAWMAFAVAAMALTGCDGFFVPNVPVPPVTTGNYVYVANTVTNSVSGYAVATGTTGTATLTAVPGSPVSLQYTPVAMAISRSNKFLYVSSVGSINVYSIGSNGSLTATNGTGVTAINVTSMDVSPDGQWLLSLGGTSVLAQINVYQINASTGALTLTNTGQTSVANAVIVPRMLRISPSGTLVFAALGTGGDVVFNFDTTTGTLFNSQNLAVSATTSDNGLAVDNATANLYIARSGTGGGVRVFRIGTGGSLSEIARSPFASGGQAYTVVLDSTGKYAYAANRANSTIYGYAVGTGGGLTALDGSPYGSGLQVSSLDIDNTGAYLLAAASGGKPDLSMYSFDTTTPGMLIPAASVTMGTDPAGSMFVVAMHSGQ
;
A
#
# COMPACT_ATOMS: atom_id res chain seq x y z
N MET A 1 80.21 5.79 -16.97
CA MET A 1 79.36 5.68 -15.73
C MET A 1 77.86 5.97 -15.93
N SER A 2 77.33 6.07 -17.16
CA SER A 2 75.94 6.54 -17.42
C SER A 2 74.92 5.44 -17.74
N LYS A 3 75.35 4.19 -17.99
CA LYS A 3 74.39 3.09 -18.36
C LYS A 3 73.81 2.28 -17.19
N ARG A 4 74.39 2.39 -15.99
CA ARG A 4 73.91 1.63 -14.80
C ARG A 4 72.79 2.39 -14.04
N TRP A 5 72.69 3.68 -14.20
CA TRP A 5 71.62 4.49 -13.53
C TRP A 5 70.26 4.36 -14.23
N ALA A 6 70.23 4.21 -15.55
CA ALA A 6 69.01 4.11 -16.28
C ALA A 6 68.25 2.79 -16.01
N ALA A 7 68.98 1.68 -15.75
CA ALA A 7 68.34 0.40 -15.47
C ALA A 7 67.69 0.34 -14.09
N GLY A 8 68.27 1.05 -13.07
CA GLY A 8 67.71 1.10 -11.71
C GLY A 8 66.42 1.90 -11.63
N VAL A 9 66.31 3.01 -12.39
CA VAL A 9 65.11 3.87 -12.42
C VAL A 9 63.95 3.17 -13.16
N GLN A 10 64.24 2.40 -14.23
CA GLN A 10 63.21 1.61 -14.88
C GLN A 10 62.67 0.47 -14.02
N GLN A 11 63.50 -0.23 -13.28
CA GLN A 11 63.05 -1.28 -12.36
C GLN A 11 62.19 -0.74 -11.19
N LEU A 12 62.52 0.43 -10.65
CA LEU A 12 61.72 1.09 -9.64
C LEU A 12 60.36 1.59 -10.19
N ALA A 13 60.33 2.08 -11.43
CA ALA A 13 59.09 2.48 -12.10
C ALA A 13 58.17 1.28 -12.32
N TRP A 14 58.73 0.13 -12.73
CA TRP A 14 57.92 -1.09 -12.92
C TRP A 14 57.42 -1.70 -11.62
N MET A 15 58.16 -1.63 -10.53
CA MET A 15 57.73 -2.07 -9.21
C MET A 15 56.63 -1.13 -8.65
N ALA A 16 56.76 0.18 -8.86
CA ALA A 16 55.72 1.12 -8.44
C ALA A 16 54.41 0.92 -9.24
N PHE A 17 54.52 0.58 -10.54
CA PHE A 17 53.32 0.30 -11.36
C PHE A 17 52.67 -1.05 -10.98
N ALA A 18 53.48 -2.08 -10.67
CA ALA A 18 52.96 -3.37 -10.22
C ALA A 18 52.29 -3.29 -8.83
N VAL A 19 52.82 -2.47 -7.89
CA VAL A 19 52.20 -2.24 -6.60
C VAL A 19 50.94 -1.40 -6.74
N ALA A 20 50.90 -0.41 -7.62
CA ALA A 20 49.67 0.35 -7.91
C ALA A 20 48.59 -0.52 -8.60
N ALA A 21 48.97 -1.45 -9.47
CA ALA A 21 48.04 -2.39 -10.11
C ALA A 21 47.49 -3.44 -9.11
N MET A 22 48.29 -3.89 -8.13
CA MET A 22 47.79 -4.79 -7.08
C MET A 22 46.91 -4.09 -6.02
N ALA A 23 47.02 -2.77 -5.85
CA ALA A 23 46.12 -2.00 -4.97
C ALA A 23 44.74 -1.74 -5.59
N LEU A 24 44.56 -1.98 -6.89
CA LEU A 24 43.29 -1.81 -7.60
C LEU A 24 42.50 -3.11 -7.82
N THR A 25 43.06 -4.29 -7.47
CA THR A 25 42.37 -5.58 -7.59
C THR A 25 41.77 -6.10 -6.27
N GLY A 26 41.75 -5.28 -5.25
CA GLY A 26 41.37 -5.71 -3.89
C GLY A 26 40.05 -5.19 -3.39
N CYS A 27 38.98 -5.06 -4.23
CA CYS A 27 37.62 -4.76 -3.76
C CYS A 27 36.51 -5.21 -4.72
N ASP A 28 36.70 -6.29 -5.47
CA ASP A 28 35.61 -6.84 -6.32
C ASP A 28 34.54 -7.62 -5.53
N GLY A 29 34.63 -7.64 -4.21
CA GLY A 29 33.69 -8.38 -3.35
C GLY A 29 32.64 -7.50 -2.61
N PHE A 30 32.66 -6.17 -2.78
CA PHE A 30 31.78 -5.28 -2.00
C PHE A 30 30.85 -4.39 -2.83
N PHE A 31 30.90 -4.46 -4.14
CA PHE A 31 29.89 -3.84 -4.97
C PHE A 31 28.79 -4.87 -5.23
N VAL A 32 27.73 -4.80 -4.41
CA VAL A 32 26.43 -5.33 -4.85
C VAL A 32 26.22 -4.74 -6.25
N PRO A 33 26.05 -5.56 -7.32
CA PRO A 33 25.75 -5.03 -8.63
C PRO A 33 24.56 -4.08 -8.45
N ASN A 34 24.74 -2.83 -8.87
CA ASN A 34 23.63 -1.87 -8.90
C ASN A 34 22.67 -2.43 -9.95
N VAL A 35 21.74 -3.28 -9.51
CA VAL A 35 20.66 -3.77 -10.37
C VAL A 35 19.97 -2.50 -10.82
N PRO A 36 19.96 -2.16 -12.14
CA PRO A 36 19.31 -0.96 -12.60
C PRO A 36 17.86 -1.01 -12.11
N VAL A 37 17.50 -0.12 -11.18
CA VAL A 37 16.10 0.04 -10.80
C VAL A 37 15.38 0.41 -12.10
N PRO A 38 14.41 -0.41 -12.55
CA PRO A 38 13.71 -0.13 -13.79
C PRO A 38 13.12 1.29 -13.71
N PRO A 39 13.17 2.10 -14.77
CA PRO A 39 12.67 3.47 -14.73
C PRO A 39 11.23 3.47 -14.22
N VAL A 40 10.99 4.27 -13.19
CA VAL A 40 9.65 4.47 -12.61
C VAL A 40 8.77 5.16 -13.67
N THR A 41 7.54 4.72 -13.81
CA THR A 41 6.54 5.44 -14.64
C THR A 41 6.28 6.81 -14.02
N THR A 42 6.48 7.88 -14.77
CA THR A 42 6.47 9.26 -14.27
C THR A 42 5.07 9.88 -14.15
N GLY A 43 4.01 9.16 -14.48
CA GLY A 43 2.63 9.66 -14.38
C GLY A 43 2.09 9.63 -12.94
N ASN A 44 1.03 10.39 -12.71
CA ASN A 44 0.22 10.30 -11.49
C ASN A 44 -1.11 9.63 -11.86
N TYR A 45 -1.19 8.32 -11.68
CA TYR A 45 -2.35 7.52 -12.04
C TYR A 45 -2.94 6.82 -10.84
N VAL A 46 -4.26 6.70 -10.85
CA VAL A 46 -5.04 5.98 -9.85
C VAL A 46 -5.95 4.96 -10.53
N TYR A 47 -6.15 3.83 -9.88
CA TYR A 47 -6.99 2.76 -10.42
C TYR A 47 -8.06 2.39 -9.40
N VAL A 48 -9.27 2.16 -9.89
CA VAL A 48 -10.44 1.82 -9.09
C VAL A 48 -11.01 0.49 -9.55
N ALA A 49 -11.12 -0.47 -8.64
CA ALA A 49 -11.80 -1.74 -8.88
C ALA A 49 -13.31 -1.56 -8.72
N ASN A 50 -14.06 -1.91 -9.74
CA ASN A 50 -15.52 -1.79 -9.81
C ASN A 50 -16.14 -3.20 -9.81
N THR A 51 -16.85 -3.54 -8.73
CA THR A 51 -17.38 -4.90 -8.55
C THR A 51 -18.70 -5.14 -9.24
N VAL A 52 -19.52 -4.12 -9.48
CA VAL A 52 -20.80 -4.24 -10.20
C VAL A 52 -20.57 -4.35 -11.70
N THR A 53 -19.60 -3.60 -12.23
CA THR A 53 -19.29 -3.57 -13.67
C THR A 53 -18.18 -4.56 -14.06
N ASN A 54 -17.59 -5.29 -13.10
CA ASN A 54 -16.46 -6.19 -13.34
C ASN A 54 -15.36 -5.52 -14.17
N SER A 55 -14.86 -4.37 -13.69
CA SER A 55 -13.88 -3.59 -14.42
C SER A 55 -12.87 -2.92 -13.51
N VAL A 56 -11.77 -2.44 -14.10
CA VAL A 56 -10.83 -1.50 -13.46
C VAL A 56 -10.85 -0.21 -14.26
N SER A 57 -11.19 0.89 -13.61
CA SER A 57 -11.11 2.23 -14.17
C SER A 57 -9.79 2.89 -13.75
N GLY A 58 -9.06 3.44 -14.72
CA GLY A 58 -7.83 4.21 -14.48
C GLY A 58 -8.02 5.68 -14.78
N TYR A 59 -7.45 6.55 -13.96
CA TYR A 59 -7.50 8.01 -14.11
C TYR A 59 -6.12 8.63 -13.92
N ALA A 60 -5.79 9.61 -14.76
CA ALA A 60 -4.71 10.54 -14.53
C ALA A 60 -5.17 11.61 -13.53
N VAL A 61 -4.38 11.81 -12.49
CA VAL A 61 -4.54 12.90 -11.52
C VAL A 61 -3.67 14.06 -11.95
N ALA A 62 -4.26 15.22 -12.19
CA ALA A 62 -3.52 16.40 -12.60
C ALA A 62 -4.05 17.66 -11.91
N THR A 63 -3.14 18.58 -11.63
CA THR A 63 -3.48 19.97 -11.32
C THR A 63 -3.52 20.73 -12.62
N GLY A 64 -4.68 21.26 -13.00
CA GLY A 64 -4.83 22.06 -14.21
C GLY A 64 -4.06 23.38 -14.14
N THR A 65 -3.81 24.01 -15.29
CA THR A 65 -3.11 25.30 -15.42
C THR A 65 -3.80 26.45 -14.67
N THR A 66 -5.08 26.30 -14.35
CA THR A 66 -5.88 27.23 -13.55
C THR A 66 -5.92 26.89 -12.06
N GLY A 67 -5.14 25.90 -11.61
CA GLY A 67 -5.17 25.38 -10.24
C GLY A 67 -6.35 24.43 -9.96
N THR A 68 -7.19 24.13 -10.96
CA THR A 68 -8.29 23.15 -10.81
C THR A 68 -7.75 21.73 -10.96
N ALA A 69 -7.94 20.93 -9.94
CA ALA A 69 -7.58 19.51 -10.00
C ALA A 69 -8.54 18.71 -10.89
N THR A 70 -8.02 17.73 -11.61
CA THR A 70 -8.80 16.91 -12.55
C THR A 70 -8.51 15.42 -12.39
N LEU A 71 -9.55 14.60 -12.67
CA LEU A 71 -9.48 13.16 -12.87
C LEU A 71 -9.85 12.87 -14.33
N THR A 72 -8.86 12.51 -15.15
CA THR A 72 -9.07 12.23 -16.57
C THR A 72 -8.86 10.74 -16.84
N ALA A 73 -9.85 10.08 -17.46
CA ALA A 73 -9.73 8.66 -17.76
C ALA A 73 -8.49 8.39 -18.64
N VAL A 74 -7.71 7.38 -18.26
CA VAL A 74 -6.54 6.94 -19.04
C VAL A 74 -7.00 6.20 -20.31
N PRO A 75 -6.18 6.12 -21.37
CA PRO A 75 -6.53 5.40 -22.58
C PRO A 75 -6.93 3.95 -22.29
N GLY A 76 -8.05 3.50 -22.88
CA GLY A 76 -8.59 2.16 -22.68
C GLY A 76 -9.34 1.94 -21.36
N SER A 77 -9.53 2.98 -20.55
CA SER A 77 -10.34 2.90 -19.31
C SER A 77 -11.84 3.05 -19.63
N PRO A 78 -12.72 2.27 -18.97
CA PRO A 78 -12.43 1.17 -18.06
C PRO A 78 -11.98 -0.11 -18.78
N VAL A 79 -11.10 -0.89 -18.14
CA VAL A 79 -10.73 -2.23 -18.61
C VAL A 79 -11.73 -3.25 -18.08
N SER A 80 -12.45 -3.92 -18.98
CA SER A 80 -13.39 -4.97 -18.61
C SER A 80 -12.67 -6.24 -18.19
N LEU A 81 -13.13 -6.85 -17.09
CA LEU A 81 -12.60 -8.08 -16.52
C LEU A 81 -13.58 -9.23 -16.77
N GLN A 82 -13.06 -10.45 -16.94
CA GLN A 82 -13.87 -11.68 -17.01
C GLN A 82 -14.22 -12.23 -15.61
N TYR A 83 -13.95 -11.45 -14.55
CA TYR A 83 -14.13 -11.81 -13.15
C TYR A 83 -14.43 -10.56 -12.33
N THR A 84 -15.04 -10.76 -11.16
CA THR A 84 -15.23 -9.68 -10.18
C THR A 84 -13.93 -9.39 -9.45
N PRO A 85 -13.40 -8.16 -9.52
CA PRO A 85 -12.21 -7.79 -8.77
C PRO A 85 -12.50 -7.72 -7.26
N VAL A 86 -11.55 -8.16 -6.43
CA VAL A 86 -11.71 -8.19 -4.96
C VAL A 86 -10.69 -7.28 -4.26
N ALA A 87 -9.43 -7.28 -4.70
CA ALA A 87 -8.39 -6.39 -4.17
C ALA A 87 -7.41 -6.01 -5.27
N MET A 88 -6.68 -4.92 -5.04
CA MET A 88 -5.64 -4.45 -5.95
C MET A 88 -4.39 -4.02 -5.19
N ALA A 89 -3.23 -4.11 -5.85
CA ALA A 89 -1.97 -3.53 -5.41
C ALA A 89 -1.13 -3.11 -6.61
N ILE A 90 -0.33 -2.06 -6.48
CA ILE A 90 0.60 -1.58 -7.51
C ILE A 90 2.03 -1.96 -7.11
N SER A 91 2.85 -2.43 -8.06
CA SER A 91 4.27 -2.67 -7.82
C SER A 91 4.99 -1.36 -7.45
N ARG A 92 6.04 -1.43 -6.62
CA ARG A 92 6.81 -0.23 -6.24
C ARG A 92 7.45 0.50 -7.42
N SER A 93 7.71 -0.22 -8.51
CA SER A 93 8.18 0.38 -9.77
C SER A 93 7.09 1.09 -10.57
N ASN A 94 5.83 1.06 -10.14
CA ASN A 94 4.65 1.56 -10.86
C ASN A 94 4.44 0.94 -12.25
N LYS A 95 5.04 -0.22 -12.52
CA LYS A 95 4.94 -0.89 -13.83
C LYS A 95 3.82 -1.91 -13.91
N PHE A 96 3.36 -2.42 -12.77
CA PHE A 96 2.39 -3.51 -12.73
C PHE A 96 1.29 -3.23 -11.73
N LEU A 97 0.06 -3.52 -12.14
CA LEU A 97 -1.12 -3.59 -11.29
C LEU A 97 -1.49 -5.06 -11.09
N TYR A 98 -1.62 -5.48 -9.86
CA TYR A 98 -2.12 -6.78 -9.45
C TYR A 98 -3.59 -6.66 -9.08
N VAL A 99 -4.44 -7.50 -9.69
CA VAL A 99 -5.88 -7.52 -9.45
C VAL A 99 -6.30 -8.93 -9.03
N SER A 100 -6.81 -9.09 -7.82
CA SER A 100 -7.29 -10.39 -7.36
C SER A 100 -8.74 -10.63 -7.77
N SER A 101 -9.07 -11.91 -7.91
CA SER A 101 -10.41 -12.48 -7.97
C SER A 101 -10.59 -13.50 -6.87
N VAL A 102 -11.71 -14.19 -6.84
CA VAL A 102 -11.95 -15.31 -5.90
C VAL A 102 -10.93 -16.44 -6.06
N GLY A 103 -10.41 -16.68 -7.27
CA GLY A 103 -9.54 -17.82 -7.58
C GLY A 103 -8.14 -17.49 -8.07
N SER A 104 -7.81 -16.22 -8.30
CA SER A 104 -6.51 -15.85 -8.89
C SER A 104 -6.07 -14.43 -8.54
N ILE A 105 -4.78 -14.15 -8.71
CA ILE A 105 -4.21 -12.80 -8.85
C ILE A 105 -3.77 -12.66 -10.30
N ASN A 106 -4.29 -11.65 -10.98
CA ASN A 106 -3.98 -11.34 -12.38
C ASN A 106 -3.07 -10.12 -12.45
N VAL A 107 -2.18 -10.08 -13.44
CA VAL A 107 -1.17 -9.03 -13.60
C VAL A 107 -1.46 -8.22 -14.85
N TYR A 108 -1.42 -6.90 -14.71
CA TYR A 108 -1.54 -5.93 -15.79
C TYR A 108 -0.28 -5.06 -15.82
N SER A 109 0.28 -4.83 -17.00
CA SER A 109 1.31 -3.81 -17.16
C SER A 109 0.67 -2.42 -17.22
N ILE A 110 1.32 -1.44 -16.60
CA ILE A 110 0.93 -0.02 -16.63
C ILE A 110 1.80 0.68 -17.66
N GLY A 111 1.18 1.21 -18.70
CA GLY A 111 1.85 2.02 -19.72
C GLY A 111 2.25 3.40 -19.21
N SER A 112 3.14 4.09 -19.93
CA SER A 112 3.58 5.46 -19.59
C SER A 112 2.44 6.50 -19.56
N ASN A 113 1.32 6.20 -20.20
CA ASN A 113 0.09 7.00 -20.21
C ASN A 113 -0.98 6.48 -19.23
N GLY A 114 -0.62 5.54 -18.35
CA GLY A 114 -1.52 4.92 -17.37
C GLY A 114 -2.42 3.80 -17.91
N SER A 115 -2.37 3.49 -19.22
CA SER A 115 -3.18 2.41 -19.80
C SER A 115 -2.79 1.06 -19.21
N LEU A 116 -3.80 0.18 -19.04
CA LEU A 116 -3.58 -1.19 -18.54
C LEU A 116 -3.60 -2.19 -19.69
N THR A 117 -2.62 -3.11 -19.68
CA THR A 117 -2.57 -4.23 -20.62
C THR A 117 -2.41 -5.53 -19.83
N ALA A 118 -3.30 -6.50 -20.05
CA ALA A 118 -3.19 -7.82 -19.42
C ALA A 118 -1.88 -8.51 -19.83
N THR A 119 -1.16 -9.06 -18.87
CA THR A 119 0.07 -9.81 -19.12
C THR A 119 -0.26 -11.29 -19.11
N ASN A 120 -0.22 -11.94 -20.30
CA ASN A 120 -0.59 -13.34 -20.43
C ASN A 120 0.39 -14.26 -19.67
N GLY A 121 -0.17 -15.23 -18.92
CA GLY A 121 0.61 -16.27 -18.23
C GLY A 121 1.41 -15.81 -17.00
N THR A 122 1.21 -14.60 -16.51
CA THR A 122 1.90 -14.08 -15.32
C THR A 122 1.07 -14.13 -14.04
N GLY A 123 -0.23 -14.40 -14.15
CA GLY A 123 -1.12 -14.58 -13.01
C GLY A 123 -0.89 -15.90 -12.27
N VAL A 124 -1.30 -15.94 -11.00
CA VAL A 124 -1.19 -17.13 -10.14
C VAL A 124 -2.53 -17.52 -9.56
N THR A 125 -2.72 -18.82 -9.31
CA THR A 125 -3.86 -19.28 -8.53
C THR A 125 -3.74 -18.80 -7.09
N ALA A 126 -4.79 -18.18 -6.58
CA ALA A 126 -4.87 -17.71 -5.20
C ALA A 126 -6.33 -17.74 -4.73
N ILE A 127 -6.59 -18.24 -3.54
CA ILE A 127 -7.94 -18.50 -3.06
C ILE A 127 -8.37 -17.41 -2.07
N ASN A 128 -9.55 -16.82 -2.32
CA ASN A 128 -10.22 -15.88 -1.41
C ASN A 128 -9.34 -14.71 -0.98
N VAL A 129 -8.56 -14.14 -1.89
CA VAL A 129 -7.73 -12.98 -1.60
C VAL A 129 -8.60 -11.75 -1.38
N THR A 130 -8.53 -11.17 -0.18
CA THR A 130 -9.32 -9.99 0.21
C THR A 130 -8.49 -8.71 0.28
N SER A 131 -7.17 -8.84 0.41
CA SER A 131 -6.24 -7.70 0.46
C SER A 131 -4.87 -8.11 -0.04
N MET A 132 -4.15 -7.16 -0.62
CA MET A 132 -2.77 -7.31 -1.08
C MET A 132 -1.96 -6.07 -0.73
N ASP A 133 -0.66 -6.25 -0.50
CA ASP A 133 0.30 -5.17 -0.35
C ASP A 133 1.66 -5.58 -0.91
N VAL A 134 2.47 -4.61 -1.36
CA VAL A 134 3.80 -4.83 -1.92
C VAL A 134 4.85 -4.33 -0.93
N SER A 135 5.86 -5.15 -0.68
CA SER A 135 6.96 -4.80 0.22
C SER A 135 7.67 -3.50 -0.22
N PRO A 136 8.21 -2.71 0.72
CA PRO A 136 8.86 -1.44 0.40
C PRO A 136 10.01 -1.55 -0.59
N ASP A 137 10.73 -2.68 -0.58
CA ASP A 137 11.81 -3.00 -1.54
C ASP A 137 11.31 -3.43 -2.92
N GLY A 138 9.99 -3.63 -3.08
CA GLY A 138 9.35 -4.02 -4.32
C GLY A 138 9.57 -5.48 -4.74
N GLN A 139 10.19 -6.31 -3.90
CA GLN A 139 10.51 -7.69 -4.24
C GLN A 139 9.37 -8.66 -3.98
N TRP A 140 8.44 -8.31 -3.08
CA TRP A 140 7.42 -9.22 -2.59
C TRP A 140 6.01 -8.63 -2.71
N LEU A 141 5.07 -9.45 -3.20
CA LEU A 141 3.64 -9.22 -3.04
C LEU A 141 3.13 -10.15 -1.95
N LEU A 142 2.45 -9.60 -0.96
CA LEU A 142 1.76 -10.37 0.05
C LEU A 142 0.25 -10.31 -0.18
N SER A 143 -0.44 -11.44 -0.07
CA SER A 143 -1.90 -11.51 -0.15
C SER A 143 -2.49 -12.08 1.11
N LEU A 144 -3.55 -11.48 1.62
CA LEU A 144 -4.35 -11.98 2.73
C LEU A 144 -5.62 -12.63 2.19
N GLY A 145 -5.91 -13.83 2.66
CA GLY A 145 -7.12 -14.57 2.38
C GLY A 145 -7.43 -15.57 3.49
N GLY A 146 -8.24 -16.56 3.19
CA GLY A 146 -8.51 -17.65 4.13
C GLY A 146 -9.98 -18.02 4.26
N THR A 147 -10.32 -18.64 5.39
CA THR A 147 -11.66 -19.10 5.75
C THR A 147 -12.12 -18.44 7.05
N SER A 148 -13.31 -18.77 7.53
CA SER A 148 -13.83 -18.29 8.80
C SER A 148 -13.08 -18.80 10.05
N VAL A 149 -12.18 -19.76 9.89
CA VAL A 149 -11.40 -20.39 10.98
C VAL A 149 -9.90 -20.25 10.81
N LEU A 150 -9.43 -19.81 9.62
CA LEU A 150 -8.01 -19.72 9.29
C LEU A 150 -7.76 -18.52 8.40
N ALA A 151 -6.91 -17.60 8.83
CA ALA A 151 -6.32 -16.57 7.97
C ALA A 151 -5.04 -17.10 7.35
N GLN A 152 -4.83 -16.80 6.07
CA GLN A 152 -3.65 -17.19 5.31
C GLN A 152 -3.04 -15.98 4.63
N ILE A 153 -1.74 -15.81 4.79
CA ILE A 153 -0.94 -14.83 4.07
C ILE A 153 0.00 -15.58 3.15
N ASN A 154 -0.15 -15.39 1.84
CA ASN A 154 0.78 -15.92 0.85
C ASN A 154 1.79 -14.84 0.47
N VAL A 155 3.05 -15.23 0.35
CA VAL A 155 4.17 -14.38 -0.06
C VAL A 155 4.63 -14.81 -1.44
N TYR A 156 4.58 -13.88 -2.38
CA TYR A 156 5.00 -14.11 -3.76
C TYR A 156 6.22 -13.25 -4.08
N GLN A 157 7.24 -13.87 -4.66
CA GLN A 157 8.34 -13.12 -5.27
C GLN A 157 7.86 -12.47 -6.57
N ILE A 158 8.17 -11.19 -6.73
CA ILE A 158 7.85 -10.41 -7.93
C ILE A 158 9.02 -10.47 -8.90
N ASN A 159 8.77 -10.88 -10.13
CA ASN A 159 9.74 -10.69 -11.21
C ASN A 159 9.70 -9.22 -11.66
N ALA A 160 10.74 -8.45 -11.39
CA ALA A 160 10.79 -7.01 -11.64
C ALA A 160 10.62 -6.61 -13.11
N SER A 161 10.91 -7.51 -14.06
CA SER A 161 10.80 -7.25 -15.50
C SER A 161 9.44 -7.57 -16.09
N THR A 162 8.76 -8.61 -15.58
CA THR A 162 7.51 -9.12 -16.13
C THR A 162 6.30 -8.94 -15.21
N GLY A 163 6.52 -8.62 -13.92
CA GLY A 163 5.49 -8.59 -12.89
C GLY A 163 5.01 -9.99 -12.46
N ALA A 164 5.55 -11.06 -13.04
CA ALA A 164 5.15 -12.43 -12.72
C ALA A 164 5.39 -12.75 -11.26
N LEU A 165 4.46 -13.52 -10.68
CA LEU A 165 4.45 -13.89 -9.27
C LEU A 165 4.87 -15.36 -9.10
N THR A 166 5.74 -15.63 -8.12
CA THR A 166 6.11 -16.98 -7.72
C THR A 166 5.85 -17.15 -6.23
N LEU A 167 4.97 -18.08 -5.84
CA LEU A 167 4.69 -18.37 -4.43
C LEU A 167 5.95 -18.93 -3.76
N THR A 168 6.40 -18.30 -2.69
CA THR A 168 7.61 -18.68 -1.94
C THR A 168 7.32 -19.12 -0.52
N ASN A 169 6.33 -18.51 0.13
CA ASN A 169 6.02 -18.77 1.53
C ASN A 169 4.53 -18.61 1.81
N THR A 170 4.06 -19.25 2.88
CA THR A 170 2.70 -19.11 3.37
C THR A 170 2.71 -19.07 4.89
N GLY A 171 2.21 -17.96 5.44
CA GLY A 171 1.93 -17.81 6.87
C GLY A 171 0.45 -18.08 7.14
N GLN A 172 0.16 -18.79 8.23
CA GLN A 172 -1.21 -19.10 8.64
C GLN A 172 -1.41 -18.78 10.12
N THR A 173 -2.60 -18.32 10.45
CA THR A 173 -3.01 -18.12 11.84
C THR A 173 -4.48 -18.46 12.04
N SER A 174 -4.80 -18.99 13.21
CA SER A 174 -6.16 -19.20 13.68
C SER A 174 -6.35 -18.44 15.00
N VAL A 175 -7.56 -17.98 15.26
CA VAL A 175 -7.92 -17.33 16.52
C VAL A 175 -8.94 -18.18 17.22
N ALA A 176 -8.60 -18.67 18.41
CA ALA A 176 -9.49 -19.54 19.18
C ALA A 176 -10.80 -18.83 19.52
N ASN A 177 -11.93 -19.51 19.30
CA ASN A 177 -13.27 -19.04 19.60
C ASN A 177 -13.71 -17.74 18.90
N ALA A 178 -13.08 -17.39 17.76
CA ALA A 178 -13.46 -16.23 16.98
C ALA A 178 -13.70 -16.62 15.51
N VAL A 179 -14.61 -15.89 14.86
CA VAL A 179 -14.83 -15.99 13.41
C VAL A 179 -13.87 -15.02 12.72
N ILE A 180 -12.99 -15.58 11.92
CA ILE A 180 -12.03 -14.83 11.11
C ILE A 180 -12.74 -14.30 9.86
N VAL A 181 -12.58 -12.99 9.61
CA VAL A 181 -13.04 -12.33 8.40
C VAL A 181 -11.87 -11.51 7.85
N PRO A 182 -11.02 -12.09 6.97
CA PRO A 182 -9.88 -11.36 6.42
C PRO A 182 -10.32 -10.04 5.77
N ARG A 183 -9.70 -8.92 6.15
CA ARG A 183 -10.09 -7.57 5.71
C ARG A 183 -8.98 -6.83 5.01
N MET A 184 -7.90 -6.56 5.70
CA MET A 184 -6.80 -5.77 5.17
C MET A 184 -5.46 -6.29 5.64
N LEU A 185 -4.46 -6.22 4.77
CA LEU A 185 -3.06 -6.50 5.05
C LEU A 185 -2.25 -5.23 4.78
N ARG A 186 -1.27 -4.95 5.65
CA ARG A 186 -0.27 -3.91 5.43
C ARG A 186 1.11 -4.40 5.83
N ILE A 187 2.09 -4.09 5.00
CA ILE A 187 3.51 -4.25 5.31
C ILE A 187 3.99 -2.93 5.91
N SER A 188 4.75 -2.99 7.00
CA SER A 188 5.32 -1.77 7.59
C SER A 188 6.25 -1.05 6.60
N PRO A 189 6.37 0.28 6.68
CA PRO A 189 7.37 1.02 5.89
C PRO A 189 8.81 0.54 6.09
N SER A 190 9.15 -0.02 7.25
CA SER A 190 10.44 -0.68 7.49
C SER A 190 10.62 -2.00 6.74
N GLY A 191 9.54 -2.57 6.20
CA GLY A 191 9.55 -3.88 5.54
C GLY A 191 9.63 -5.09 6.47
N THR A 192 9.75 -4.89 7.80
CA THR A 192 10.05 -5.96 8.75
C THR A 192 8.85 -6.55 9.47
N LEU A 193 7.67 -5.92 9.34
CA LEU A 193 6.43 -6.34 9.99
C LEU A 193 5.29 -6.41 8.96
N VAL A 194 4.40 -7.37 9.15
CA VAL A 194 3.16 -7.54 8.39
C VAL A 194 2.00 -7.56 9.36
N PHE A 195 1.04 -6.68 9.13
CA PHE A 195 -0.18 -6.56 9.93
C PHE A 195 -1.37 -7.05 9.11
N ALA A 196 -2.26 -7.81 9.72
CA ALA A 196 -3.51 -8.21 9.08
C ALA A 196 -4.69 -8.00 10.03
N ALA A 197 -5.70 -7.27 9.52
CA ALA A 197 -7.00 -7.13 10.17
C ALA A 197 -7.90 -8.30 9.74
N LEU A 198 -8.47 -8.98 10.73
CA LEU A 198 -9.26 -10.20 10.54
C LEU A 198 -10.73 -10.01 10.93
N GLY A 199 -11.21 -8.80 10.89
CA GLY A 199 -12.59 -8.46 11.24
C GLY A 199 -12.91 -8.81 12.69
N THR A 200 -13.89 -9.67 12.91
CA THR A 200 -14.25 -10.21 14.22
C THR A 200 -13.19 -11.14 14.80
N GLY A 201 -12.23 -11.61 14.00
CA GLY A 201 -11.09 -12.42 14.42
C GLY A 201 -9.92 -11.62 15.02
N GLY A 202 -9.98 -10.28 15.04
CA GLY A 202 -8.93 -9.42 15.57
C GLY A 202 -7.88 -9.03 14.57
N ASP A 203 -6.68 -8.88 15.07
CA ASP A 203 -5.52 -8.53 14.27
C ASP A 203 -4.39 -9.51 14.53
N VAL A 204 -3.54 -9.70 13.53
CA VAL A 204 -2.31 -10.47 13.67
C VAL A 204 -1.12 -9.67 13.15
N VAL A 205 0.01 -9.83 13.83
CA VAL A 205 1.30 -9.27 13.42
C VAL A 205 2.28 -10.41 13.18
N PHE A 206 2.94 -10.38 12.03
CA PHE A 206 4.07 -11.27 11.73
C PHE A 206 5.35 -10.44 11.60
N ASN A 207 6.47 -11.01 11.99
CA ASN A 207 7.77 -10.55 11.53
C ASN A 207 7.98 -11.04 10.08
N PHE A 208 8.63 -10.21 9.27
CA PHE A 208 8.88 -10.48 7.87
C PHE A 208 10.35 -10.29 7.53
N ASP A 209 10.97 -11.32 6.98
CA ASP A 209 12.32 -11.25 6.43
C ASP A 209 12.24 -10.97 4.93
N THR A 210 12.55 -9.74 4.53
CA THR A 210 12.55 -9.31 3.12
C THR A 210 13.63 -9.98 2.28
N THR A 211 14.68 -10.53 2.89
CA THR A 211 15.75 -11.23 2.16
C THR A 211 15.27 -12.57 1.62
N THR A 212 14.46 -13.29 2.42
CA THR A 212 14.00 -14.65 2.10
C THR A 212 12.51 -14.73 1.74
N GLY A 213 11.75 -13.65 1.99
CA GLY A 213 10.28 -13.66 1.86
C GLY A 213 9.57 -14.49 2.93
N THR A 214 10.18 -14.66 4.12
CA THR A 214 9.66 -15.56 5.15
C THR A 214 8.90 -14.80 6.24
N LEU A 215 7.70 -15.29 6.57
CA LEU A 215 6.92 -14.85 7.72
C LEU A 215 7.23 -15.74 8.93
N PHE A 216 7.41 -15.13 10.11
CA PHE A 216 7.72 -15.84 11.35
C PHE A 216 7.19 -15.08 12.58
N ASN A 217 7.15 -15.75 13.75
CA ASN A 217 6.77 -15.15 15.03
C ASN A 217 5.46 -14.33 14.97
N SER A 218 4.32 -15.01 14.78
CA SER A 218 3.03 -14.31 14.81
C SER A 218 2.58 -13.95 16.23
N GLN A 219 1.92 -12.79 16.36
CA GLN A 219 1.25 -12.33 17.57
C GLN A 219 -0.18 -11.94 17.22
N ASN A 220 -1.15 -12.46 17.98
CA ASN A 220 -2.57 -12.12 17.81
C ASN A 220 -3.00 -11.07 18.83
N LEU A 221 -3.78 -10.10 18.39
CA LEU A 221 -4.52 -9.19 19.25
C LEU A 221 -5.96 -9.70 19.43
N ALA A 222 -6.38 -9.80 20.67
CA ALA A 222 -7.75 -10.21 21.00
C ALA A 222 -8.80 -9.22 20.52
N VAL A 223 -9.95 -9.72 20.09
CA VAL A 223 -11.11 -8.92 19.73
C VAL A 223 -12.30 -9.15 20.64
N SER A 224 -13.20 -8.20 20.57
CA SER A 224 -14.57 -8.31 21.09
C SER A 224 -15.49 -8.87 19.99
N ALA A 225 -16.40 -9.77 20.35
CA ALA A 225 -17.39 -10.32 19.43
C ALA A 225 -18.36 -9.24 18.84
N THR A 226 -18.36 -8.04 19.36
CA THR A 226 -19.24 -6.92 18.94
C THR A 226 -18.55 -5.89 18.06
N THR A 227 -17.26 -6.11 17.74
CA THR A 227 -16.45 -5.18 16.92
C THR A 227 -15.80 -5.91 15.75
N SER A 228 -15.44 -5.16 14.72
CA SER A 228 -14.71 -5.67 13.54
C SER A 228 -13.60 -4.71 13.18
N ASP A 229 -12.37 -5.22 13.10
CA ASP A 229 -11.20 -4.48 12.61
C ASP A 229 -11.12 -4.65 11.10
N ASN A 230 -11.21 -3.51 10.37
CA ASN A 230 -11.45 -3.52 8.92
C ASN A 230 -10.30 -2.97 8.10
N GLY A 231 -9.65 -1.92 8.57
CA GLY A 231 -8.61 -1.21 7.83
C GLY A 231 -7.40 -0.90 8.68
N LEU A 232 -6.22 -0.84 8.07
CA LEU A 232 -4.93 -0.65 8.73
C LEU A 232 -4.14 0.46 8.05
N ALA A 233 -3.44 1.27 8.84
CA ALA A 233 -2.35 2.14 8.38
C ALA A 233 -1.19 2.08 9.37
N VAL A 234 0.03 2.20 8.86
CA VAL A 234 1.26 2.27 9.67
C VAL A 234 1.96 3.58 9.35
N ASP A 235 2.45 4.29 10.35
CA ASP A 235 3.19 5.52 10.10
C ASP A 235 4.56 5.25 9.46
N ASN A 236 5.11 6.27 8.78
CA ASN A 236 6.37 6.14 8.03
C ASN A 236 7.56 5.69 8.90
N ALA A 237 7.51 5.98 10.20
CA ALA A 237 8.55 5.57 11.15
C ALA A 237 8.38 4.12 11.66
N THR A 238 7.29 3.44 11.28
CA THR A 238 6.90 2.12 11.85
C THR A 238 6.79 2.18 13.39
N ALA A 239 6.32 3.31 13.91
CA ALA A 239 6.19 3.55 15.35
C ALA A 239 4.75 3.36 15.85
N ASN A 240 3.76 3.57 14.99
CA ASN A 240 2.35 3.46 15.33
C ASN A 240 1.54 2.72 14.26
N LEU A 241 0.62 1.87 14.72
CA LEU A 241 -0.39 1.20 13.92
C LEU A 241 -1.75 1.82 14.20
N TYR A 242 -2.48 2.17 13.16
CA TYR A 242 -3.84 2.70 13.19
C TYR A 242 -4.80 1.66 12.64
N ILE A 243 -5.86 1.35 13.37
CA ILE A 243 -6.85 0.31 13.02
C ILE A 243 -8.23 0.95 12.95
N ALA A 244 -8.87 0.88 11.78
CA ALA A 244 -10.27 1.29 11.60
C ALA A 244 -11.19 0.18 12.12
N ARG A 245 -11.88 0.45 13.24
CA ARG A 245 -12.78 -0.48 13.91
C ARG A 245 -14.23 -0.05 13.79
N SER A 246 -15.10 -0.95 13.38
CA SER A 246 -16.55 -0.79 13.43
C SER A 246 -17.16 -1.56 14.60
N GLY A 247 -18.43 -1.22 14.93
CA GLY A 247 -19.19 -1.85 16.02
C GLY A 247 -19.28 -0.98 17.28
N THR A 248 -19.70 -1.56 18.37
CA THR A 248 -19.92 -0.86 19.65
C THR A 248 -18.60 -0.29 20.18
N GLY A 249 -18.52 1.03 20.34
CA GLY A 249 -17.29 1.72 20.73
C GLY A 249 -16.23 1.73 19.62
N GLY A 250 -16.65 1.57 18.35
CA GLY A 250 -15.78 1.64 17.19
C GLY A 250 -15.20 3.04 16.96
N GLY A 251 -14.12 3.09 16.20
CA GLY A 251 -13.35 4.30 15.94
C GLY A 251 -12.01 3.95 15.29
N VAL A 252 -11.04 4.84 15.39
CA VAL A 252 -9.66 4.55 15.03
C VAL A 252 -8.91 4.16 16.29
N ARG A 253 -8.49 2.89 16.37
CA ARG A 253 -7.59 2.42 17.41
C ARG A 253 -6.16 2.74 17.02
N VAL A 254 -5.35 3.08 18.01
CA VAL A 254 -3.94 3.39 17.80
C VAL A 254 -3.07 2.59 18.76
N PHE A 255 -2.10 1.91 18.21
CA PHE A 255 -1.13 1.11 18.95
C PHE A 255 0.28 1.62 18.69
N ARG A 256 1.06 1.70 19.74
CA ARG A 256 2.51 1.84 19.62
C ARG A 256 3.12 0.50 19.24
N ILE A 257 3.99 0.51 18.24
CA ILE A 257 4.76 -0.65 17.80
C ILE A 257 6.06 -0.68 18.57
N GLY A 258 6.27 -1.74 19.33
CA GLY A 258 7.50 -1.99 20.08
C GLY A 258 8.40 -3.01 19.38
N THR A 259 9.45 -3.40 20.08
CA THR A 259 10.44 -4.37 19.59
C THR A 259 9.76 -5.69 19.20
N GLY A 260 10.14 -6.24 18.03
CA GLY A 260 9.60 -7.50 17.52
C GLY A 260 8.12 -7.42 17.09
N GLY A 261 7.59 -6.21 16.89
CA GLY A 261 6.20 -6.00 16.48
C GLY A 261 5.19 -6.05 17.63
N SER A 262 5.65 -6.03 18.90
CA SER A 262 4.74 -5.98 20.06
C SER A 262 3.86 -4.73 20.01
N LEU A 263 2.57 -4.88 20.29
CA LEU A 263 1.59 -3.79 20.20
C LEU A 263 1.07 -3.40 21.59
N SER A 264 1.08 -2.11 21.87
CA SER A 264 0.48 -1.53 23.08
C SER A 264 -0.48 -0.40 22.71
N GLU A 265 -1.77 -0.54 23.07
CA GLU A 265 -2.77 0.48 22.76
C GLU A 265 -2.48 1.76 23.55
N ILE A 266 -2.52 2.91 22.87
CA ILE A 266 -2.25 4.20 23.51
C ILE A 266 -3.46 4.69 24.31
N ALA A 267 -3.22 5.57 25.26
CA ALA A 267 -4.28 6.18 26.06
C ALA A 267 -5.28 6.93 25.16
N ARG A 268 -6.56 6.90 25.52
CA ARG A 268 -7.70 7.52 24.83
C ARG A 268 -8.10 6.85 23.50
N SER A 269 -7.41 5.81 23.06
CA SER A 269 -7.86 4.94 21.97
C SER A 269 -9.08 4.11 22.44
N PRO A 270 -10.11 3.87 21.58
CA PRO A 270 -10.23 4.33 20.19
C PRO A 270 -10.69 5.80 20.08
N PHE A 271 -10.22 6.48 19.01
CA PHE A 271 -10.65 7.83 18.67
C PHE A 271 -11.93 7.79 17.83
N ALA A 272 -12.92 8.63 18.19
CA ALA A 272 -14.24 8.59 17.58
C ALA A 272 -14.21 8.87 16.07
N SER A 273 -14.91 8.02 15.29
CA SER A 273 -15.12 8.14 13.84
C SER A 273 -16.54 7.78 13.42
N GLY A 274 -17.55 8.09 14.27
CA GLY A 274 -18.95 7.77 14.01
C GLY A 274 -19.31 6.28 14.16
N GLY A 275 -18.45 5.46 14.75
CA GLY A 275 -18.72 4.06 15.12
C GLY A 275 -18.66 3.02 13.98
N GLN A 276 -18.39 3.43 12.72
CA GLN A 276 -18.38 2.55 11.55
C GLN A 276 -17.14 2.80 10.67
N ALA A 277 -15.97 2.98 11.30
CA ALA A 277 -14.72 3.11 10.55
C ALA A 277 -14.44 1.84 9.75
N TYR A 278 -14.14 2.01 8.46
CA TYR A 278 -13.92 0.92 7.50
C TYR A 278 -12.48 0.86 6.98
N THR A 279 -11.89 2.01 6.69
CA THR A 279 -10.48 2.13 6.31
C THR A 279 -9.86 3.36 6.95
N VAL A 280 -8.55 3.38 7.07
CA VAL A 280 -7.76 4.52 7.55
C VAL A 280 -6.51 4.65 6.70
N VAL A 281 -6.12 5.90 6.40
CA VAL A 281 -4.86 6.24 5.73
C VAL A 281 -4.20 7.42 6.44
N LEU A 282 -2.88 7.53 6.30
CA LEU A 282 -2.12 8.71 6.70
C LEU A 282 -1.78 9.53 5.46
N ASP A 283 -1.70 10.84 5.60
CA ASP A 283 -1.12 11.69 4.54
C ASP A 283 0.37 11.37 4.35
N SER A 284 0.96 11.82 3.26
CA SER A 284 2.37 11.56 2.92
C SER A 284 3.36 12.07 3.98
N THR A 285 2.96 13.07 4.78
CA THR A 285 3.79 13.64 5.86
C THR A 285 3.65 12.89 7.19
N GLY A 286 2.62 12.05 7.34
CA GLY A 286 2.25 11.37 8.59
C GLY A 286 1.70 12.31 9.66
N LYS A 287 1.37 13.56 9.32
CA LYS A 287 0.80 14.54 10.26
C LYS A 287 -0.71 14.48 10.36
N TYR A 288 -1.37 13.88 9.38
CA TYR A 288 -2.82 13.78 9.32
C TYR A 288 -3.25 12.35 9.03
N ALA A 289 -4.36 11.94 9.64
CA ALA A 289 -4.99 10.64 9.41
C ALA A 289 -6.44 10.84 8.95
N TYR A 290 -6.91 9.99 8.04
CA TYR A 290 -8.26 10.04 7.49
C TYR A 290 -8.89 8.66 7.58
N ALA A 291 -10.09 8.60 8.18
CA ALA A 291 -10.84 7.35 8.34
C ALA A 291 -12.19 7.44 7.63
N ALA A 292 -12.45 6.50 6.72
CA ALA A 292 -13.75 6.40 6.05
C ALA A 292 -14.78 5.76 6.97
N ASN A 293 -15.93 6.41 7.13
CA ASN A 293 -17.12 5.85 7.76
C ASN A 293 -18.10 5.40 6.67
N ARG A 294 -18.17 4.09 6.45
CA ARG A 294 -18.96 3.52 5.38
C ARG A 294 -20.47 3.72 5.57
N ALA A 295 -20.96 3.65 6.80
CA ALA A 295 -22.40 3.78 7.09
C ALA A 295 -22.92 5.20 6.87
N ASN A 296 -22.12 6.22 7.20
CA ASN A 296 -22.52 7.62 7.10
C ASN A 296 -22.03 8.29 5.81
N SER A 297 -21.24 7.59 4.99
CA SER A 297 -20.69 8.13 3.74
C SER A 297 -19.84 9.39 3.99
N THR A 298 -18.99 9.34 5.03
CA THR A 298 -18.17 10.46 5.47
C THR A 298 -16.73 10.04 5.71
N ILE A 299 -15.82 11.02 5.67
CA ILE A 299 -14.40 10.85 6.00
C ILE A 299 -14.10 11.67 7.24
N TYR A 300 -13.63 11.02 8.29
CA TYR A 300 -13.15 11.68 9.51
C TYR A 300 -11.69 12.03 9.37
N GLY A 301 -11.34 13.29 9.54
CA GLY A 301 -9.96 13.78 9.51
C GLY A 301 -9.42 14.09 10.90
N TYR A 302 -8.14 13.79 11.12
CA TYR A 302 -7.45 14.00 12.39
C TYR A 302 -6.06 14.57 12.18
N ALA A 303 -5.64 15.44 13.09
CA ALA A 303 -4.22 15.74 13.29
C ALA A 303 -3.59 14.61 14.13
N VAL A 304 -2.42 14.16 13.71
CA VAL A 304 -1.61 13.14 14.40
C VAL A 304 -0.64 13.84 15.35
N GLY A 305 -0.84 13.64 16.65
CA GLY A 305 0.03 14.18 17.68
C GLY A 305 1.23 13.29 17.98
N THR A 306 2.11 13.78 18.84
CA THR A 306 3.26 13.02 19.32
C THR A 306 2.81 11.69 19.95
N GLY A 307 3.39 10.58 19.50
CA GLY A 307 3.04 9.23 19.98
C GLY A 307 1.75 8.66 19.37
N GLY A 308 1.27 9.21 18.25
CA GLY A 308 0.18 8.66 17.44
C GLY A 308 -1.21 9.06 17.85
N GLY A 309 -1.40 9.85 18.93
CA GLY A 309 -2.72 10.30 19.39
C GLY A 309 -3.42 11.17 18.33
N LEU A 310 -4.75 11.02 18.20
CA LEU A 310 -5.55 11.70 17.19
C LEU A 310 -6.39 12.83 17.78
N THR A 311 -6.43 13.97 17.09
CA THR A 311 -7.31 15.10 17.40
C THR A 311 -8.12 15.44 16.14
N ALA A 312 -9.44 15.51 16.26
CA ALA A 312 -10.29 15.81 15.10
C ALA A 312 -9.90 17.15 14.46
N LEU A 313 -9.88 17.18 13.13
CA LEU A 313 -9.63 18.39 12.34
C LEU A 313 -10.91 19.25 12.29
N ASP A 314 -10.72 20.54 12.10
CA ASP A 314 -11.80 21.47 11.82
C ASP A 314 -12.54 21.06 10.53
N GLY A 315 -13.86 21.15 10.54
CA GLY A 315 -14.70 20.73 9.43
C GLY A 315 -14.89 19.21 9.29
N SER A 316 -14.21 18.38 10.08
CA SER A 316 -14.45 16.93 10.13
C SER A 316 -15.81 16.61 10.81
N PRO A 317 -16.62 15.66 10.28
CA PRO A 317 -16.35 14.81 9.12
C PRO A 317 -16.70 15.47 7.79
N TYR A 318 -15.99 15.05 6.72
CA TYR A 318 -16.17 15.52 5.34
C TYR A 318 -17.11 14.59 4.58
N GLY A 319 -17.98 15.14 3.70
CA GLY A 319 -18.88 14.35 2.86
C GLY A 319 -18.09 13.57 1.78
N SER A 320 -18.60 12.38 1.42
CA SER A 320 -18.03 11.51 0.38
C SER A 320 -19.15 10.83 -0.41
N GLY A 321 -18.79 10.03 -1.42
CA GLY A 321 -19.70 9.14 -2.09
C GLY A 321 -20.32 8.11 -1.13
N LEU A 322 -21.48 7.55 -1.52
CA LEU A 322 -22.23 6.63 -0.67
C LEU A 322 -21.43 5.37 -0.35
N GLN A 323 -21.42 4.97 0.90
CA GLN A 323 -20.71 3.79 1.38
C GLN A 323 -19.21 3.81 1.03
N VAL A 324 -18.53 4.93 1.30
CA VAL A 324 -17.07 5.05 1.11
C VAL A 324 -16.35 3.86 1.75
N SER A 325 -15.56 3.14 0.94
CA SER A 325 -14.98 1.84 1.31
C SER A 325 -13.47 1.80 1.25
N SER A 326 -12.83 2.70 0.48
CA SER A 326 -11.39 2.72 0.32
C SER A 326 -10.87 4.15 0.21
N LEU A 327 -9.72 4.39 0.83
CA LEU A 327 -8.98 5.65 0.76
C LEU A 327 -7.56 5.37 0.29
N ASP A 328 -6.99 6.30 -0.47
CA ASP A 328 -5.56 6.31 -0.78
C ASP A 328 -5.06 7.74 -0.98
N ILE A 329 -3.75 7.93 -0.96
CA ILE A 329 -3.09 9.22 -1.25
C ILE A 329 -2.43 9.12 -2.61
N ASP A 330 -2.60 10.14 -3.45
CA ASP A 330 -1.95 10.20 -4.75
C ASP A 330 -0.41 10.24 -4.64
N ASN A 331 0.30 9.90 -5.71
CA ASN A 331 1.76 9.77 -5.68
C ASN A 331 2.52 11.07 -5.41
N THR A 332 1.86 12.21 -5.50
CA THR A 332 2.44 13.53 -5.15
C THR A 332 2.22 13.88 -3.68
N GLY A 333 1.32 13.18 -2.99
CA GLY A 333 0.87 13.51 -1.65
C GLY A 333 -0.03 14.75 -1.57
N ALA A 334 -0.52 15.25 -2.70
CA ALA A 334 -1.34 16.45 -2.78
C ALA A 334 -2.85 16.18 -2.64
N TYR A 335 -3.27 14.94 -2.87
CA TYR A 335 -4.69 14.58 -2.92
C TYR A 335 -5.01 13.31 -2.14
N LEU A 336 -6.12 13.34 -1.42
CA LEU A 336 -6.79 12.15 -0.89
C LEU A 336 -7.82 11.67 -1.92
N LEU A 337 -7.82 10.37 -2.18
CA LEU A 337 -8.74 9.67 -3.05
C LEU A 337 -9.68 8.80 -2.22
N ALA A 338 -10.97 8.78 -2.57
CA ALA A 338 -11.99 8.01 -1.86
C ALA A 338 -12.90 7.28 -2.85
N ALA A 339 -12.89 5.94 -2.80
CA ALA A 339 -13.80 5.11 -3.59
C ALA A 339 -15.03 4.75 -2.76
N ALA A 340 -16.21 4.80 -3.39
CA ALA A 340 -17.51 4.59 -2.78
C ALA A 340 -18.30 3.48 -3.47
N SER A 341 -18.62 2.42 -2.74
CA SER A 341 -19.33 1.26 -3.30
C SER A 341 -20.79 1.53 -3.63
N GLY A 342 -21.40 2.56 -3.05
CA GLY A 342 -22.75 3.02 -3.33
C GLY A 342 -22.84 4.14 -4.37
N GLY A 343 -21.70 4.59 -4.92
CA GLY A 343 -21.63 5.66 -5.92
C GLY A 343 -21.89 7.07 -5.38
N LYS A 344 -22.23 7.99 -6.26
CA LYS A 344 -22.69 9.37 -6.01
C LYS A 344 -21.70 10.27 -5.24
N PRO A 345 -20.45 10.42 -5.71
CA PRO A 345 -19.82 9.78 -6.87
C PRO A 345 -19.13 8.46 -6.49
N ASP A 346 -18.70 7.69 -7.50
CA ASP A 346 -17.93 6.45 -7.32
C ASP A 346 -16.51 6.71 -6.83
N LEU A 347 -15.88 7.77 -7.32
CA LEU A 347 -14.55 8.24 -6.91
C LEU A 347 -14.61 9.73 -6.60
N SER A 348 -14.16 10.10 -5.41
CA SER A 348 -13.95 11.49 -4.98
C SER A 348 -12.46 11.76 -4.78
N MET A 349 -12.02 12.96 -5.10
CA MET A 349 -10.68 13.48 -4.85
C MET A 349 -10.76 14.77 -4.04
N TYR A 350 -9.93 14.87 -3.01
CA TYR A 350 -9.84 16.03 -2.14
C TYR A 350 -8.42 16.58 -2.13
N SER A 351 -8.27 17.89 -2.17
CA SER A 351 -7.01 18.57 -1.84
C SER A 351 -6.95 18.87 -0.34
N PHE A 352 -5.75 19.09 0.16
CA PHE A 352 -5.53 19.54 1.53
C PHE A 352 -5.50 21.08 1.56
N ASP A 353 -6.28 21.67 2.47
CA ASP A 353 -6.32 23.12 2.64
C ASP A 353 -4.97 23.64 3.11
N THR A 354 -4.47 24.69 2.48
CA THR A 354 -3.20 25.34 2.83
C THR A 354 -3.32 26.33 3.99
N THR A 355 -4.54 26.82 4.24
CA THR A 355 -4.83 27.80 5.32
C THR A 355 -5.16 27.07 6.63
N THR A 356 -5.94 26.00 6.53
CA THR A 356 -6.27 25.09 7.65
C THR A 356 -5.67 23.73 7.34
N PRO A 357 -4.39 23.51 7.67
CA PRO A 357 -3.66 22.33 7.22
C PRO A 357 -4.33 21.00 7.62
N GLY A 358 -4.48 20.12 6.64
CA GLY A 358 -5.13 18.81 6.81
C GLY A 358 -6.64 18.82 6.57
N MET A 359 -7.32 19.98 6.50
CA MET A 359 -8.73 20.04 6.13
C MET A 359 -8.90 19.60 4.67
N LEU A 360 -9.92 18.77 4.41
CA LEU A 360 -10.22 18.28 3.06
C LEU A 360 -11.13 19.26 2.31
N ILE A 361 -10.71 19.62 1.09
CA ILE A 361 -11.50 20.41 0.15
C ILE A 361 -11.83 19.53 -1.07
N PRO A 362 -13.12 19.36 -1.44
CA PRO A 362 -13.47 18.64 -2.66
C PRO A 362 -12.77 19.25 -3.88
N ALA A 363 -12.04 18.43 -4.64
CA ALA A 363 -11.24 18.87 -5.77
C ALA A 363 -11.78 18.36 -7.11
N ALA A 364 -12.08 17.07 -7.20
CA ALA A 364 -12.71 16.46 -8.37
C ALA A 364 -13.49 15.21 -7.98
N SER A 365 -14.39 14.76 -8.85
CA SER A 365 -15.11 13.50 -8.67
C SER A 365 -15.50 12.88 -9.99
N VAL A 366 -15.73 11.57 -10.00
CA VAL A 366 -16.16 10.81 -11.20
C VAL A 366 -17.27 9.83 -10.82
N THR A 367 -18.28 9.75 -11.68
CA THR A 367 -19.26 8.66 -11.72
C THR A 367 -18.91 7.75 -12.91
N MET A 368 -18.77 6.44 -12.68
CA MET A 368 -18.15 5.49 -13.59
C MET A 368 -19.19 4.64 -14.33
N GLY A 369 -19.65 5.12 -15.47
CA GLY A 369 -20.53 4.38 -16.38
C GLY A 369 -21.92 4.08 -15.80
N THR A 370 -22.03 3.13 -14.88
CA THR A 370 -23.22 2.88 -14.07
C THR A 370 -23.04 3.45 -12.66
N ASP A 371 -24.12 3.88 -12.04
CA ASP A 371 -24.12 4.37 -10.66
C ASP A 371 -25.12 3.53 -9.82
N PRO A 372 -24.67 2.71 -8.86
CA PRO A 372 -23.27 2.53 -8.47
C PRO A 372 -22.50 1.59 -9.42
N ALA A 373 -21.22 1.91 -9.68
CA ALA A 373 -20.29 1.00 -10.34
C ALA A 373 -19.71 -0.05 -9.37
N GLY A 374 -19.96 0.09 -8.06
CA GLY A 374 -19.43 -0.78 -7.03
C GLY A 374 -17.93 -0.54 -6.77
N SER A 375 -17.50 0.71 -6.69
CA SER A 375 -16.10 1.10 -6.48
C SER A 375 -15.63 0.69 -5.08
N MET A 376 -15.01 -0.48 -4.97
CA MET A 376 -14.62 -1.08 -3.68
C MET A 376 -13.23 -0.67 -3.24
N PHE A 377 -12.28 -0.58 -4.18
CA PHE A 377 -10.88 -0.29 -3.89
C PHE A 377 -10.34 0.77 -4.82
N VAL A 378 -9.61 1.72 -4.27
CA VAL A 378 -8.75 2.66 -5.00
C VAL A 378 -7.30 2.38 -4.62
N VAL A 379 -6.41 2.41 -5.60
CA VAL A 379 -4.97 2.36 -5.39
C VAL A 379 -4.32 3.43 -6.25
N ALA A 380 -3.42 4.19 -5.66
CA ALA A 380 -2.61 5.19 -6.34
C ALA A 380 -1.21 4.63 -6.64
N MET A 381 -0.55 5.19 -7.65
CA MET A 381 0.86 4.93 -7.88
C MET A 381 1.69 5.38 -6.70
N HIS A 382 2.82 4.73 -6.49
CA HIS A 382 3.77 5.13 -5.45
C HIS A 382 4.51 6.40 -5.88
N SER A 383 4.82 7.26 -4.92
CA SER A 383 5.74 8.39 -5.15
C SER A 383 7.07 7.88 -5.71
N GLY A 384 7.64 8.58 -6.67
CA GLY A 384 8.97 8.29 -7.15
C GLY A 384 9.99 8.42 -6.00
N GLN A 385 10.81 7.38 -5.82
CA GLN A 385 11.96 7.41 -4.92
C GLN A 385 13.15 8.05 -5.61
#